data_76cd7b855ceb096dceec79b7984d2416
#
_entry.id   76cd7b855ceb096dceec79b7984d2416
#
_cell.length_a   1.000
_cell.length_b   1.000
_cell.length_c   1.000
_cell.angle_alpha   90.00
_cell.angle_beta   90.00
_cell.angle_gamma   90.00
#
_symmetry.space_group_name_H-M   'P 1'
#
loop_
_entity.id
_entity.type
_entity.pdbx_description
1 polymer ?
#
loop_
_entity_poly.entity_id
_entity_poly.type
_entity_poly.pdbx_seq_one_letter_code
_entity_poly.pdbx_strand_id
1 'polypeptide(L)' 'MGFRADAVRAAAAGRDAARARLPVTVCPHSCESLLRLAWVRGYATARPITHRPE' A
#
# COMPACT_ATOMS: atom_id res chain seq x y z
N MET A 1 1.98 20.17 1.54
CA MET A 1 1.55 19.81 1.95
C MET A 1 0.60 19.13 1.77
N GLY A 2 0.30 18.64 2.06
CA GLY A 2 -0.80 18.07 1.94
C GLY A 2 -0.91 16.70 1.53
N PHE A 3 -1.98 16.48 0.82
CA PHE A 3 -2.35 15.14 0.41
C PHE A 3 -1.28 14.46 -0.41
N ARG A 4 -0.62 15.24 -1.27
CA ARG A 4 0.35 14.62 -2.11
C ARG A 4 1.50 14.00 -1.36
N ALA A 5 2.04 14.70 -0.38
CA ALA A 5 3.11 14.17 0.42
C ALA A 5 2.64 12.97 1.24
N ASP A 6 1.41 13.06 1.76
CA ASP A 6 0.87 11.98 2.53
C ASP A 6 0.63 10.75 1.68
N ALA A 7 0.21 10.95 0.44
CA ALA A 7 -0.01 9.84 -0.46
C ALA A 7 1.30 9.13 -0.79
N VAL A 8 2.37 9.89 -0.96
CA VAL A 8 3.68 9.29 -1.24
C VAL A 8 4.13 8.46 -0.04
N ARG A 9 3.93 8.98 1.16
CA ARG A 9 4.30 8.24 2.35
C ARG A 9 3.45 6.99 2.51
N ALA A 10 2.16 7.11 2.22
CA ALA A 10 1.28 5.97 2.34
C ALA A 10 1.69 4.88 1.35
N ALA A 11 2.03 5.26 0.14
CA ALA A 11 2.47 4.30 -0.84
C ALA A 11 3.78 3.63 -0.42
N ALA A 12 4.70 4.42 0.14
CA ALA A 12 5.96 3.87 0.61
C ALA A 12 5.73 2.89 1.75
N ALA A 13 4.85 3.24 2.66
CA ALA A 13 4.53 2.35 3.78
C ALA A 13 3.89 1.06 3.27
N GLY A 14 3.05 1.17 2.26
CA GLY A 14 2.44 -0.01 1.66
C GLY A 14 3.49 -0.93 1.05
N ARG A 15 4.45 -0.34 0.35
CA ARG A 15 5.53 -1.14 -0.23
C ARG A 15 6.34 -1.83 0.85
N ASP A 16 6.62 -1.12 1.94
CA ASP A 16 7.37 -1.73 3.03
C ASP A 16 6.61 -2.88 3.65
N ALA A 17 5.30 -2.72 3.82
CA ALA A 17 4.49 -3.79 4.37
C ALA A 17 4.50 -5.02 3.47
N ALA A 18 4.45 -4.80 2.16
CA ALA A 18 4.48 -5.90 1.22
C ALA A 18 5.81 -6.63 1.28
N ARG A 19 6.90 -5.89 1.40
CA ARG A 19 8.21 -6.51 1.49
C ARG A 19 8.36 -7.30 2.78
N ALA A 20 7.72 -6.83 3.83
CA ALA A 20 7.77 -7.54 5.11
C ALA A 20 6.76 -8.67 5.15
N ARG A 21 6.02 -8.86 4.07
CA ARG A 21 5.03 -9.93 3.97
C ARG A 21 3.90 -9.77 4.97
N LEU A 22 3.59 -8.55 5.30
CA LEU A 22 2.47 -8.28 6.19
C LEU A 22 1.18 -8.31 5.40
N PRO A 23 0.07 -8.68 6.02
CA PRO A 23 -1.20 -8.69 5.31
C PRO A 23 -1.68 -7.27 5.04
N VAL A 24 -2.51 -7.12 4.02
CA VAL A 24 -3.01 -5.80 3.65
C VAL A 24 -3.85 -5.20 4.78
N THR A 25 -4.32 -6.01 5.70
CA THR A 25 -5.13 -5.53 6.80
C THR A 25 -4.35 -4.69 7.81
N VAL A 26 -3.02 -4.68 7.71
CA VAL A 26 -2.24 -3.84 8.63
C VAL A 26 -2.27 -2.37 8.21
N CYS A 27 -2.94 -2.06 7.10
CA CYS A 27 -3.05 -0.69 6.66
C CYS A 27 -3.63 0.18 7.77
N PRO A 28 -2.95 1.27 8.14
CA PRO A 28 -3.41 2.11 9.22
C PRO A 28 -4.49 3.11 8.82
N HIS A 29 -4.80 3.17 7.54
CA HIS A 29 -5.75 4.15 7.05
C HIS A 29 -7.15 3.56 6.95
N SER A 30 -8.14 4.41 7.16
CA SER A 30 -9.52 4.01 7.05
C SER A 30 -9.82 3.55 5.64
N CYS A 31 -10.72 2.59 5.50
CA CYS A 31 -11.06 2.08 4.18
C CYS A 31 -11.73 3.12 3.30
N GLU A 32 -12.17 4.23 3.89
CA GLU A 32 -12.75 5.30 3.11
C GLU A 32 -11.75 6.40 2.79
N SER A 33 -10.53 6.24 3.24
CA SER A 33 -9.52 7.26 3.05
C SER A 33 -8.84 7.11 1.71
N LEU A 34 -8.54 8.23 1.07
CA LEU A 34 -7.77 8.19 -0.16
C LEU A 34 -6.34 7.76 0.12
N LEU A 35 -5.88 7.96 1.35
CA LEU A 35 -4.55 7.50 1.72
C LEU A 35 -4.49 5.98 1.75
N ARG A 36 -5.59 5.34 2.09
CA ARG A 36 -5.62 3.89 2.04
C ARG A 36 -5.45 3.41 0.61
N LEU A 37 -6.06 4.11 -0.32
CA LEU A 37 -5.92 3.75 -1.72
C LEU A 37 -4.46 3.84 -2.14
N ALA A 38 -3.77 4.91 -1.75
CA ALA A 38 -2.37 5.06 -2.08
C ALA A 38 -1.53 3.96 -1.40
N TRP A 39 -1.85 3.65 -0.16
CA TRP A 39 -1.15 2.62 0.58
C TRP A 39 -1.31 1.26 -0.12
N VAL A 40 -2.54 0.95 -0.49
CA VAL A 40 -2.82 -0.33 -1.14
C VAL A 40 -2.13 -0.42 -2.49
N ARG A 41 -2.06 0.69 -3.21
CA ARG A 41 -1.37 0.69 -4.49
C ARG A 41 0.10 0.41 -4.32
N GLY A 42 0.72 1.02 -3.31
CA GLY A 42 2.11 0.75 -3.02
C GLY A 42 2.33 -0.70 -2.61
N TYR A 43 1.42 -1.20 -1.78
CA TYR A 43 1.48 -2.57 -1.34
C TYR A 43 1.40 -3.53 -2.54
N ALA A 44 0.46 -3.28 -3.44
CA ALA A 44 0.28 -4.14 -4.60
C ALA A 44 1.48 -4.09 -5.53
N THR A 45 2.10 -2.93 -5.65
CA THR A 45 3.25 -2.77 -6.51
C THR A 45 4.44 -3.60 -6.03
N ALA A 46 4.65 -3.64 -4.72
CA ALA A 46 5.79 -4.36 -4.16
C ALA A 46 5.49 -5.80 -3.80
N ARG A 47 4.23 -6.16 -3.78
CA ARG A 47 3.85 -7.49 -3.40
C ARG A 47 4.34 -8.50 -4.42
N PRO A 48 4.95 -9.57 -3.97
CA PRO A 48 5.39 -10.59 -4.92
C PRO A 48 4.19 -11.22 -5.60
N ILE A 49 4.26 -11.32 -6.89
CA ILE A 49 3.20 -11.94 -7.64
C ILE A 49 3.57 -13.37 -7.84
N THR A 50 2.82 -14.26 -7.25
CA THR A 50 3.15 -15.63 -7.35
C THR A 50 2.31 -16.36 -8.34
N HIS A 51 1.22 -15.78 -8.76
CA HIS A 51 0.47 -16.53 -9.70
C HIS A 51 0.55 -15.84 -11.00
N ARG A 52 0.29 -16.44 -11.94
CA ARG A 52 0.42 -15.91 -13.06
C ARG A 52 -0.64 -16.18 -13.79
N PRO A 53 -1.00 -15.55 -14.36
CA PRO A 53 -2.17 -15.75 -15.00
C PRO A 53 -1.97 -16.70 -16.05
N GLU A 54 -1.75 -16.87 -16.33
CA GLU A 54 -1.74 -17.62 -17.26
C GLU A 54 -1.86 -17.62 -17.76
#